data_91fea24b91e0e27fea77b78a0b1011fa
#
_entry.id   91fea24b91e0e27fea77b78a0b1011fa
#
_cell.length_a   1.000
_cell.length_b   1.000
_cell.length_c   1.000
_cell.angle_alpha   90.00
_cell.angle_beta   90.00
_cell.angle_gamma   90.00
#
_symmetry.space_group_name_H-M   'P 1'
#
loop_
_entity.id
_entity.type
_entity.pdbx_description
1 polymer ?
#
loop_
_entity_poly.entity_id
_entity_poly.type
_entity_poly.pdbx_seq_one_letter_code
_entity_poly.pdbx_strand_id
1 'polypeptide(L)'
;MKTTDIPAEFEKMRSLEDDEVRGAVLSLLDDPAFVKIVKGMIKGVPIWVHKLYTRRFKTVNSFQMGMICPFLTRILKKATTGFTNDFSALPDGREDFIYLSNHRDIVLDSAYLDYILIVLNGKKSVEIGIGNNLLIHPWIETLVRLNRSFVVNRSATAAELLESSKQLSRYIRFIIEEKKSPVWLAQREGRAKDSDDRTQKSVLKMLAMSGPDDMTLSEKLQSLHICPLTISYEYDPCDWLKAAEFQLKRDNPDYVKSEQADLDNMKTGIFGFKGHLHYQLSAPIDKEIAALDSAVPRNQFLDQVAQIIDRHIFEGYRI
;
A
#
# COMPACT_ATOMS: atom_id res chain seq x y z
N MET A 1 6.11 0.15 -24.47
CA MET A 1 6.54 -0.97 -23.59
C MET A 1 5.79 -2.20 -24.02
N LYS A 2 6.41 -3.38 -24.13
CA LYS A 2 5.66 -4.64 -24.32
C LYS A 2 4.85 -4.84 -23.05
N THR A 3 3.55 -5.04 -23.15
CA THR A 3 2.72 -5.53 -22.05
C THR A 3 3.28 -6.87 -21.61
N THR A 4 3.68 -6.98 -20.36
CA THR A 4 4.11 -8.25 -19.78
C THR A 4 2.85 -9.12 -19.69
N ASP A 5 2.85 -10.30 -20.31
CA ASP A 5 1.72 -11.21 -20.21
C ASP A 5 1.51 -11.62 -18.76
N ILE A 6 0.36 -11.27 -18.20
CA ILE A 6 0.03 -11.58 -16.81
C ILE A 6 -0.45 -13.03 -16.73
N PRO A 7 0.19 -13.89 -15.92
CA PRO A 7 -0.27 -15.26 -15.73
C PRO A 7 -1.72 -15.34 -15.23
N ALA A 8 -2.49 -16.30 -15.78
CA ALA A 8 -3.91 -16.45 -15.47
C ALA A 8 -4.21 -16.64 -13.96
N GLU A 9 -3.27 -17.20 -13.21
CA GLU A 9 -3.39 -17.36 -11.76
C GLU A 9 -3.48 -16.03 -11.00
N PHE A 10 -3.00 -14.91 -11.59
CA PHE A 10 -3.01 -13.58 -10.97
C PHE A 10 -4.18 -12.70 -11.41
N GLU A 11 -4.99 -13.14 -12.38
CA GLU A 11 -6.05 -12.33 -12.99
C GLU A 11 -7.05 -11.76 -11.97
N LYS A 12 -7.42 -12.55 -10.97
CA LYS A 12 -8.38 -12.15 -9.95
C LYS A 12 -7.82 -11.17 -8.93
N MET A 13 -6.49 -11.14 -8.75
CA MET A 13 -5.86 -10.31 -7.73
C MET A 13 -5.20 -9.05 -8.27
N ARG A 14 -4.80 -9.01 -9.53
CA ARG A 14 -4.00 -7.94 -10.13
C ARG A 14 -4.67 -6.56 -10.12
N SER A 15 -3.86 -5.52 -10.22
CA SER A 15 -4.29 -4.17 -10.57
C SER A 15 -4.79 -4.10 -12.02
N LEU A 16 -5.47 -3.01 -12.40
CA LEU A 16 -5.87 -2.77 -13.79
C LEU A 16 -4.69 -2.28 -14.63
N GLU A 17 -4.70 -2.68 -15.91
CA GLU A 17 -3.74 -2.23 -16.91
C GLU A 17 -4.29 -1.02 -17.71
N ASP A 18 -3.42 -0.38 -18.48
CA ASP A 18 -3.75 0.88 -19.17
C ASP A 18 -4.95 0.80 -20.14
N ASP A 19 -5.15 -0.32 -20.81
CA ASP A 19 -6.26 -0.55 -21.74
C ASP A 19 -7.62 -0.70 -21.03
N GLU A 20 -7.63 -1.06 -19.76
CA GLU A 20 -8.82 -1.22 -18.92
C GLU A 20 -9.29 0.12 -18.29
N VAL A 21 -8.40 1.12 -18.20
CA VAL A 21 -8.64 2.40 -17.49
C VAL A 21 -9.93 3.08 -17.95
N ARG A 22 -10.15 3.16 -19.27
CA ARG A 22 -11.31 3.86 -19.79
C ARG A 22 -12.62 3.22 -19.38
N GLY A 23 -12.72 1.90 -19.44
CA GLY A 23 -13.91 1.14 -19.03
C GLY A 23 -14.17 1.30 -17.53
N ALA A 24 -13.13 1.16 -16.74
CA ALA A 24 -13.21 1.27 -15.28
C ALA A 24 -13.61 2.69 -14.82
N VAL A 25 -13.07 3.75 -15.42
CA VAL A 25 -13.45 5.13 -15.08
C VAL A 25 -14.92 5.41 -15.46
N LEU A 26 -15.39 4.89 -16.58
CA LEU A 26 -16.80 5.05 -16.95
C LEU A 26 -17.72 4.30 -15.99
N SER A 27 -17.38 3.07 -15.58
CA SER A 27 -18.16 2.33 -14.61
C SER A 27 -18.25 3.02 -13.25
N LEU A 28 -17.17 3.67 -12.78
CA LEU A 28 -17.20 4.50 -11.59
C LEU A 28 -18.19 5.66 -11.71
N LEU A 29 -18.24 6.33 -12.87
CA LEU A 29 -19.15 7.46 -13.11
C LEU A 29 -20.59 7.03 -13.41
N ASP A 30 -20.86 5.74 -13.55
CA ASP A 30 -22.20 5.16 -13.62
C ASP A 30 -22.69 4.64 -12.26
N ASP A 31 -21.79 4.47 -11.27
CA ASP A 31 -22.17 4.07 -9.91
C ASP A 31 -22.76 5.24 -9.11
N PRO A 32 -24.04 5.12 -8.62
CA PRO A 32 -24.71 6.21 -7.91
C PRO A 32 -24.00 6.64 -6.62
N ALA A 33 -23.38 5.70 -5.88
CA ALA A 33 -22.69 6.00 -4.62
C ALA A 33 -21.40 6.77 -4.90
N PHE A 34 -20.61 6.36 -5.90
CA PHE A 34 -19.43 7.08 -6.32
C PHE A 34 -19.77 8.48 -6.86
N VAL A 35 -20.81 8.58 -7.71
CA VAL A 35 -21.30 9.89 -8.23
C VAL A 35 -21.71 10.84 -7.09
N LYS A 36 -22.34 10.33 -6.02
CA LYS A 36 -22.68 11.15 -4.85
C LYS A 36 -21.43 11.72 -4.18
N ILE A 37 -20.36 10.93 -4.07
CA ILE A 37 -19.07 11.39 -3.53
C ILE A 37 -18.47 12.48 -4.42
N VAL A 38 -18.37 12.24 -5.73
CA VAL A 38 -17.82 13.20 -6.70
C VAL A 38 -18.59 14.54 -6.67
N LYS A 39 -19.94 14.50 -6.65
CA LYS A 39 -20.78 15.70 -6.53
C LYS A 39 -20.57 16.44 -5.21
N GLY A 40 -20.32 15.72 -4.11
CA GLY A 40 -19.99 16.33 -2.83
C GLY A 40 -18.63 17.04 -2.83
N MET A 41 -17.68 16.54 -3.60
CA MET A 41 -16.33 17.10 -3.72
C MET A 41 -16.24 18.25 -4.70
N ILE A 42 -16.95 18.17 -5.83
CA ILE A 42 -16.95 19.16 -6.93
C ILE A 42 -18.39 19.62 -7.16
N LYS A 43 -18.79 20.63 -6.37
CA LYS A 43 -20.16 21.18 -6.43
C LYS A 43 -20.42 21.92 -7.75
N GLY A 44 -21.65 21.78 -8.26
CA GLY A 44 -22.14 22.54 -9.41
C GLY A 44 -21.70 22.03 -10.79
N VAL A 45 -20.90 20.98 -10.87
CA VAL A 45 -20.48 20.40 -12.16
C VAL A 45 -21.36 19.19 -12.50
N PRO A 46 -22.09 19.23 -13.65
CA PRO A 46 -22.90 18.09 -14.09
C PRO A 46 -22.06 16.85 -14.39
N ILE A 47 -22.63 15.66 -14.17
CA ILE A 47 -21.90 14.39 -14.34
C ILE A 47 -21.41 14.15 -15.79
N TRP A 48 -22.11 14.67 -16.78
CA TRP A 48 -21.68 14.55 -18.19
C TRP A 48 -20.37 15.29 -18.46
N VAL A 49 -20.11 16.41 -17.75
CA VAL A 49 -18.83 17.12 -17.83
C VAL A 49 -17.70 16.26 -17.26
N HIS A 50 -17.94 15.56 -16.14
CA HIS A 50 -16.98 14.61 -15.60
C HIS A 50 -16.72 13.47 -16.59
N LYS A 51 -17.76 12.91 -17.20
CA LYS A 51 -17.61 11.86 -18.23
C LYS A 51 -16.80 12.35 -19.44
N LEU A 52 -17.01 13.60 -19.86
CA LEU A 52 -16.22 14.21 -20.94
C LEU A 52 -14.76 14.41 -20.54
N TYR A 53 -14.54 14.97 -19.33
CA TYR A 53 -13.20 15.19 -18.79
C TYR A 53 -12.39 13.88 -18.68
N THR A 54 -13.02 12.79 -18.24
CA THR A 54 -12.36 11.51 -18.02
C THR A 54 -12.01 10.75 -19.30
N ARG A 55 -12.57 11.13 -20.46
CA ARG A 55 -12.20 10.53 -21.76
C ARG A 55 -10.72 10.69 -22.13
N ARG A 56 -10.03 11.64 -21.50
CA ARG A 56 -8.59 11.88 -21.69
C ARG A 56 -7.70 10.87 -20.96
N PHE A 57 -8.22 10.16 -19.96
CA PHE A 57 -7.47 9.15 -19.22
C PHE A 57 -7.37 7.87 -20.04
N LYS A 58 -6.18 7.60 -20.55
CA LYS A 58 -5.87 6.41 -21.36
C LYS A 58 -4.93 5.45 -20.64
N THR A 59 -4.31 5.89 -19.54
CA THR A 59 -3.36 5.11 -18.75
C THR A 59 -3.64 5.33 -17.27
N VAL A 60 -3.23 4.36 -16.45
CA VAL A 60 -3.29 4.46 -14.98
C VAL A 60 -2.62 5.75 -14.50
N ASN A 61 -1.42 6.06 -15.02
CA ASN A 61 -0.71 7.29 -14.66
C ASN A 61 -1.52 8.55 -15.02
N SER A 62 -2.17 8.59 -16.20
CA SER A 62 -3.00 9.75 -16.58
C SER A 62 -4.21 9.94 -15.67
N PHE A 63 -4.81 8.84 -15.19
CA PHE A 63 -5.89 8.86 -14.20
C PHE A 63 -5.38 9.34 -12.84
N GLN A 64 -4.26 8.81 -12.35
CA GLN A 64 -3.66 9.23 -11.09
C GLN A 64 -3.29 10.71 -11.11
N MET A 65 -2.60 11.19 -12.14
CA MET A 65 -2.22 12.59 -12.30
C MET A 65 -3.42 13.54 -12.46
N GLY A 66 -4.47 13.10 -13.15
CA GLY A 66 -5.63 13.96 -13.46
C GLY A 66 -6.74 13.94 -12.41
N MET A 67 -6.83 12.92 -11.56
CA MET A 67 -7.89 12.81 -10.54
C MET A 67 -7.34 12.64 -9.13
N ILE A 68 -6.43 11.70 -8.91
CA ILE A 68 -5.99 11.34 -7.57
C ILE A 68 -5.03 12.37 -7.00
N CYS A 69 -3.99 12.75 -7.72
CA CYS A 69 -3.00 13.72 -7.25
C CYS A 69 -3.60 15.11 -6.93
N PRO A 70 -4.53 15.69 -7.74
CA PRO A 70 -5.22 16.92 -7.37
C PRO A 70 -6.07 16.79 -6.11
N PHE A 71 -6.72 15.63 -5.90
CA PHE A 71 -7.45 15.34 -4.66
C PHE A 71 -6.51 15.30 -3.46
N LEU A 72 -5.41 14.54 -3.55
CA LEU A 72 -4.40 14.44 -2.48
C LEU A 72 -3.77 15.81 -2.16
N THR A 73 -3.46 16.62 -3.18
CA THR A 73 -2.98 18.00 -2.98
C THR A 73 -3.96 18.84 -2.16
N ARG A 74 -5.27 18.69 -2.43
CA ARG A 74 -6.31 19.39 -1.67
C ARG A 74 -6.38 18.93 -0.22
N ILE A 75 -6.24 17.62 0.02
CA ILE A 75 -6.23 17.05 1.38
C ILE A 75 -4.98 17.52 2.13
N LEU A 76 -3.79 17.47 1.53
CA LEU A 76 -2.56 18.00 2.13
C LEU A 76 -2.74 19.44 2.60
N LYS A 77 -3.25 20.32 1.73
CA LYS A 77 -3.48 21.75 2.07
C LYS A 77 -4.48 21.98 3.20
N LYS A 78 -5.44 21.08 3.40
CA LYS A 78 -6.51 21.25 4.40
C LYS A 78 -6.26 20.53 5.72
N ALA A 79 -5.59 19.39 5.67
CA ALA A 79 -5.48 18.48 6.78
C ALA A 79 -4.04 18.38 7.34
N THR A 80 -3.09 19.17 6.82
CA THR A 80 -1.70 19.19 7.31
C THR A 80 -1.16 20.59 7.47
N THR A 81 -0.16 20.75 8.35
CA THR A 81 0.64 21.97 8.50
C THR A 81 1.85 22.00 7.58
N GLY A 82 2.31 20.81 7.15
CA GLY A 82 3.45 20.63 6.27
C GLY A 82 3.54 19.21 5.76
N PHE A 83 4.22 19.04 4.62
CA PHE A 83 4.50 17.76 4.02
C PHE A 83 5.94 17.74 3.51
N THR A 84 6.75 16.87 4.08
CA THR A 84 8.16 16.70 3.71
C THR A 84 8.48 15.25 3.40
N ASN A 85 9.51 15.03 2.61
CA ASN A 85 10.01 13.70 2.32
C ASN A 85 11.51 13.71 2.09
N ASP A 86 12.15 12.57 2.33
CA ASP A 86 13.52 12.31 1.95
C ASP A 86 13.63 10.96 1.24
N PHE A 87 13.84 11.01 -0.06
CA PHE A 87 13.99 9.86 -0.95
C PHE A 87 15.39 9.85 -1.59
N SER A 88 16.35 10.57 -1.00
CA SER A 88 17.73 10.65 -1.48
C SER A 88 18.46 9.30 -1.47
N ALA A 89 18.01 8.36 -0.62
CA ALA A 89 18.56 7.02 -0.56
C ALA A 89 18.08 6.08 -1.69
N LEU A 90 17.11 6.52 -2.53
CA LEU A 90 16.60 5.71 -3.63
C LEU A 90 17.65 5.61 -4.75
N PRO A 91 18.09 4.39 -5.13
CA PRO A 91 19.06 4.23 -6.21
C PRO A 91 18.54 4.74 -7.55
N ASP A 92 19.41 5.39 -8.33
CA ASP A 92 19.09 5.83 -9.68
C ASP A 92 18.95 4.65 -10.65
N GLY A 93 18.09 4.82 -11.66
CA GLY A 93 17.95 3.89 -12.78
C GLY A 93 17.24 2.57 -12.46
N ARG A 94 16.71 2.42 -11.24
CA ARG A 94 15.96 1.24 -10.81
C ARG A 94 14.63 1.65 -10.19
N GLU A 95 13.58 0.85 -10.41
CA GLU A 95 12.24 1.09 -9.85
C GLU A 95 11.62 -0.17 -9.20
N ASP A 96 12.24 -1.33 -9.33
CA ASP A 96 11.77 -2.63 -8.86
C ASP A 96 12.11 -2.88 -7.38
N PHE A 97 11.50 -2.11 -6.48
CA PHE A 97 11.70 -2.18 -5.03
C PHE A 97 10.43 -2.57 -4.29
N ILE A 98 10.58 -3.23 -3.14
CA ILE A 98 9.51 -3.32 -2.14
C ILE A 98 9.70 -2.18 -1.14
N TYR A 99 8.77 -1.22 -1.12
CA TYR A 99 8.66 -0.23 -0.05
C TYR A 99 7.88 -0.84 1.12
N LEU A 100 8.60 -1.24 2.18
CA LEU A 100 8.02 -1.85 3.36
C LEU A 100 7.93 -0.83 4.48
N SER A 101 6.71 -0.43 4.87
CA SER A 101 6.52 0.67 5.80
C SER A 101 5.78 0.29 7.07
N ASN A 102 5.94 1.10 8.12
CA ASN A 102 4.96 1.18 9.18
C ASN A 102 3.59 1.63 8.61
N HIS A 103 2.50 1.45 9.37
CA HIS A 103 1.15 1.65 8.85
C HIS A 103 0.31 2.55 9.77
N ARG A 104 0.05 3.78 9.32
CA ARG A 104 -0.67 4.82 10.05
C ARG A 104 -2.11 5.00 9.59
N ASP A 105 -2.33 5.04 8.26
CA ASP A 105 -3.62 5.32 7.63
C ASP A 105 -3.98 4.25 6.59
N ILE A 106 -5.27 3.86 6.52
CA ILE A 106 -5.73 2.79 5.61
C ILE A 106 -5.52 3.16 4.14
N VAL A 107 -5.67 4.45 3.81
CA VAL A 107 -5.70 4.94 2.43
C VAL A 107 -4.48 5.80 2.11
N LEU A 108 -4.13 6.72 3.03
CA LEU A 108 -3.20 7.80 2.71
C LEU A 108 -1.74 7.38 2.73
N ASP A 109 -1.37 6.31 3.44
CA ASP A 109 0.03 5.87 3.51
C ASP A 109 0.58 5.55 2.12
N SER A 110 -0.09 4.69 1.37
CA SER A 110 0.28 4.35 0.00
C SER A 110 -0.04 5.46 -1.00
N ALA A 111 -1.15 6.18 -0.79
CA ALA A 111 -1.56 7.25 -1.70
C ALA A 111 -0.57 8.44 -1.70
N TYR A 112 -0.03 8.82 -0.53
CA TYR A 112 1.00 9.85 -0.47
C TYR A 112 2.37 9.35 -0.92
N LEU A 113 2.68 8.06 -0.76
CA LEU A 113 3.85 7.47 -1.40
C LEU A 113 3.76 7.62 -2.93
N ASP A 114 2.61 7.28 -3.53
CA ASP A 114 2.38 7.47 -4.96
C ASP A 114 2.50 8.95 -5.37
N TYR A 115 1.95 9.85 -4.56
CA TYR A 115 2.08 11.30 -4.79
C TYR A 115 3.55 11.74 -4.81
N ILE A 116 4.38 11.28 -3.86
CA ILE A 116 5.82 11.57 -3.82
C ILE A 116 6.49 11.03 -5.07
N LEU A 117 6.25 9.77 -5.40
CA LEU A 117 6.90 9.13 -6.54
C LEU A 117 6.52 9.79 -7.88
N ILE A 118 5.23 10.00 -8.12
CA ILE A 118 4.73 10.54 -9.39
C ILE A 118 5.02 12.04 -9.51
N VAL A 119 4.58 12.83 -8.50
CA VAL A 119 4.55 14.30 -8.62
C VAL A 119 5.89 14.94 -8.29
N LEU A 120 6.58 14.43 -7.27
CA LEU A 120 7.81 15.04 -6.79
C LEU A 120 9.06 14.43 -7.44
N ASN A 121 9.02 13.15 -7.78
CA ASN A 121 10.20 12.44 -8.30
C ASN A 121 10.06 11.97 -9.76
N GLY A 122 8.90 12.14 -10.41
CA GLY A 122 8.70 11.74 -11.81
C GLY A 122 8.84 10.24 -12.07
N LYS A 123 8.59 9.41 -11.05
CA LYS A 123 8.71 7.94 -11.08
C LYS A 123 7.34 7.28 -11.24
N LYS A 124 7.32 5.96 -11.41
CA LYS A 124 6.06 5.18 -11.41
C LYS A 124 5.47 5.09 -10.01
N SER A 125 4.14 5.02 -9.93
CA SER A 125 3.42 4.63 -8.72
C SER A 125 3.70 3.17 -8.34
N VAL A 126 3.47 2.84 -7.08
CA VAL A 126 3.65 1.48 -6.56
C VAL A 126 2.44 0.59 -6.87
N GLU A 127 2.66 -0.72 -6.95
CA GLU A 127 1.60 -1.70 -6.81
C GLU A 127 1.28 -1.87 -5.30
N ILE A 128 0.00 -1.71 -4.91
CA ILE A 128 -0.41 -1.61 -3.51
C ILE A 128 -1.14 -2.86 -3.07
N GLY A 129 -0.65 -3.57 -2.06
CA GLY A 129 -1.37 -4.70 -1.46
C GLY A 129 -2.54 -4.24 -0.59
N ILE A 130 -3.78 -4.58 -0.96
CA ILE A 130 -4.99 -4.22 -0.20
C ILE A 130 -5.78 -5.46 0.21
N GLY A 131 -6.21 -5.54 1.47
CA GLY A 131 -7.04 -6.64 1.96
C GLY A 131 -8.44 -6.62 1.35
N ASN A 132 -8.96 -7.78 0.96
CA ASN A 132 -10.30 -7.94 0.37
C ASN A 132 -11.43 -7.48 1.32
N ASN A 133 -11.20 -7.48 2.62
CA ASN A 133 -12.16 -6.98 3.63
C ASN A 133 -12.46 -5.46 3.50
N LEU A 134 -11.64 -4.72 2.75
CA LEU A 134 -11.85 -3.28 2.51
C LEU A 134 -12.66 -3.02 1.22
N LEU A 135 -12.89 -4.04 0.40
CA LEU A 135 -13.58 -3.95 -0.89
C LEU A 135 -15.10 -4.17 -0.74
N ILE A 136 -15.71 -3.45 0.17
CA ILE A 136 -17.13 -3.60 0.57
C ILE A 136 -18.14 -3.12 -0.49
N HIS A 137 -17.69 -2.36 -1.48
CA HIS A 137 -18.52 -1.90 -2.60
C HIS A 137 -17.77 -2.06 -3.93
N PRO A 138 -18.46 -2.43 -5.04
CA PRO A 138 -17.84 -2.62 -6.35
C PRO A 138 -17.05 -1.40 -6.85
N TRP A 139 -17.54 -0.18 -6.58
CA TRP A 139 -16.83 1.04 -6.97
C TRP A 139 -15.51 1.24 -6.18
N ILE A 140 -15.43 0.77 -4.92
CA ILE A 140 -14.18 0.80 -4.15
C ILE A 140 -13.16 -0.12 -4.81
N GLU A 141 -13.55 -1.35 -5.15
CA GLU A 141 -12.66 -2.29 -5.83
C GLU A 141 -12.15 -1.71 -7.16
N THR A 142 -13.06 -1.16 -7.99
CA THR A 142 -12.67 -0.53 -9.26
C THR A 142 -11.70 0.64 -9.03
N LEU A 143 -11.98 1.51 -8.04
CA LEU A 143 -11.15 2.68 -7.75
C LEU A 143 -9.75 2.27 -7.27
N VAL A 144 -9.63 1.30 -6.37
CA VAL A 144 -8.32 0.89 -5.85
C VAL A 144 -7.51 0.15 -6.93
N ARG A 145 -8.14 -0.71 -7.74
CA ARG A 145 -7.47 -1.37 -8.87
C ARG A 145 -6.98 -0.37 -9.93
N LEU A 146 -7.72 0.72 -10.17
CA LEU A 146 -7.26 1.87 -10.99
C LEU A 146 -6.07 2.61 -10.37
N ASN A 147 -5.87 2.50 -9.07
CA ASN A 147 -4.71 3.04 -8.36
C ASN A 147 -3.65 1.96 -8.08
N ARG A 148 -3.53 1.00 -9.02
CA ARG A 148 -2.53 -0.07 -8.98
C ARG A 148 -2.59 -0.94 -7.73
N SER A 149 -3.77 -1.04 -7.10
CA SER A 149 -3.92 -1.96 -5.97
C SER A 149 -4.21 -3.37 -6.46
N PHE A 150 -3.56 -4.35 -5.83
CA PHE A 150 -3.86 -5.77 -5.97
C PHE A 150 -4.49 -6.32 -4.70
N VAL A 151 -5.36 -7.31 -4.87
CA VAL A 151 -6.19 -7.84 -3.78
C VAL A 151 -5.46 -8.93 -3.02
N VAL A 152 -5.34 -8.75 -1.71
CA VAL A 152 -4.81 -9.74 -0.77
C VAL A 152 -5.98 -10.46 -0.09
N ASN A 153 -6.13 -11.74 -0.36
CA ASN A 153 -7.17 -12.55 0.26
C ASN A 153 -6.84 -12.84 1.72
N ARG A 154 -7.77 -12.48 2.60
CA ARG A 154 -7.76 -12.84 4.03
C ARG A 154 -8.70 -14.02 4.22
N SER A 155 -8.16 -15.23 4.13
CA SER A 155 -8.93 -16.46 4.19
C SER A 155 -9.28 -16.85 5.62
N ALA A 156 -10.40 -17.57 5.78
CA ALA A 156 -10.91 -17.99 7.08
C ALA A 156 -10.18 -19.22 7.64
N THR A 157 -9.64 -20.10 6.80
CA THR A 157 -8.95 -21.33 7.21
C THR A 157 -7.43 -21.24 7.06
N ALA A 158 -6.70 -21.98 7.90
CA ALA A 158 -5.23 -22.01 7.85
C ALA A 158 -4.68 -22.54 6.51
N ALA A 159 -5.35 -23.51 5.88
CA ALA A 159 -4.95 -24.08 4.60
C ALA A 159 -5.12 -23.05 3.46
N GLU A 160 -6.26 -22.36 3.41
CA GLU A 160 -6.53 -21.29 2.44
C GLU A 160 -5.58 -20.12 2.65
N LEU A 161 -5.28 -19.75 3.89
CA LEU A 161 -4.32 -18.70 4.22
C LEU A 161 -2.92 -19.02 3.70
N LEU A 162 -2.49 -20.28 3.84
CA LEU A 162 -1.19 -20.72 3.31
C LEU A 162 -1.14 -20.64 1.79
N GLU A 163 -2.18 -21.08 1.08
CA GLU A 163 -2.21 -21.03 -0.38
C GLU A 163 -2.32 -19.59 -0.89
N SER A 164 -3.15 -18.75 -0.27
CA SER A 164 -3.23 -17.33 -0.57
C SER A 164 -1.88 -16.62 -0.34
N SER A 165 -1.15 -16.99 0.73
CA SER A 165 0.18 -16.44 1.01
C SER A 165 1.21 -16.84 -0.04
N LYS A 166 1.17 -18.08 -0.52
CA LYS A 166 2.04 -18.55 -1.60
C LYS A 166 1.73 -17.82 -2.92
N GLN A 167 0.45 -17.69 -3.27
CA GLN A 167 0.01 -16.96 -4.46
C GLN A 167 0.43 -15.49 -4.39
N LEU A 168 0.24 -14.85 -3.24
CA LEU A 168 0.67 -13.46 -2.99
C LEU A 168 2.18 -13.30 -3.15
N SER A 169 2.95 -14.22 -2.57
CA SER A 169 4.42 -14.23 -2.68
C SER A 169 4.86 -14.33 -4.16
N ARG A 170 4.27 -15.26 -4.94
CA ARG A 170 4.55 -15.39 -6.39
C ARG A 170 4.19 -14.13 -7.16
N TYR A 171 3.03 -13.52 -6.84
CA TYR A 171 2.59 -12.31 -7.52
C TYR A 171 3.52 -11.11 -7.24
N ILE A 172 3.92 -10.90 -5.98
CA ILE A 172 4.88 -9.84 -5.62
C ILE A 172 6.20 -10.03 -6.37
N ARG A 173 6.72 -11.26 -6.41
CA ARG A 173 7.93 -11.58 -7.16
C ARG A 173 7.77 -11.31 -8.65
N PHE A 174 6.65 -11.69 -9.25
CA PHE A 174 6.31 -11.37 -10.65
C PHE A 174 6.32 -9.85 -10.91
N ILE A 175 5.75 -9.05 -9.99
CA ILE A 175 5.79 -7.58 -10.12
C ILE A 175 7.23 -7.06 -10.11
N ILE A 176 8.05 -7.53 -9.20
CA ILE A 176 9.44 -7.08 -9.04
C ILE A 176 10.32 -7.58 -10.22
N GLU A 177 10.27 -8.88 -10.52
CA GLU A 177 11.20 -9.51 -11.45
C GLU A 177 10.79 -9.38 -12.92
N GLU A 178 9.49 -9.42 -13.24
CA GLU A 178 8.98 -9.42 -14.62
C GLU A 178 8.38 -8.07 -15.04
N LYS A 179 7.46 -7.52 -14.22
CA LYS A 179 6.87 -6.20 -14.50
C LYS A 179 7.85 -5.05 -14.25
N LYS A 180 8.94 -5.29 -13.54
CA LYS A 180 9.92 -4.26 -13.13
C LYS A 180 9.22 -3.04 -12.53
N SER A 181 8.37 -3.29 -11.55
CA SER A 181 7.49 -2.30 -10.94
C SER A 181 7.64 -2.31 -9.41
N PRO A 182 7.55 -1.14 -8.76
CA PRO A 182 7.64 -1.08 -7.31
C PRO A 182 6.37 -1.61 -6.64
N VAL A 183 6.54 -2.15 -5.43
CA VAL A 183 5.44 -2.66 -4.58
C VAL A 183 5.46 -1.93 -3.24
N TRP A 184 4.30 -1.55 -2.72
CA TRP A 184 4.15 -1.12 -1.34
C TRP A 184 3.43 -2.17 -0.50
N LEU A 185 4.01 -2.45 0.66
CA LEU A 185 3.43 -3.32 1.69
C LEU A 185 3.60 -2.69 3.06
N ALA A 186 2.61 -2.90 3.93
CA ALA A 186 2.79 -2.63 5.35
C ALA A 186 3.64 -3.74 5.99
N GLN A 187 4.50 -3.37 6.94
CA GLN A 187 5.37 -4.30 7.68
C GLN A 187 4.60 -5.24 8.62
N ARG A 188 3.31 -5.00 8.80
CA ARG A 188 2.43 -5.78 9.67
C ARG A 188 1.01 -5.83 9.14
N GLU A 189 0.25 -6.80 9.64
CA GLU A 189 -1.18 -6.84 9.37
C GLU A 189 -1.92 -5.74 10.16
N GLY A 190 -2.56 -4.83 9.43
CA GLY A 190 -3.31 -3.73 9.98
C GLY A 190 -2.43 -2.64 10.61
N ARG A 191 -3.04 -1.53 11.00
CA ARG A 191 -2.39 -0.38 11.62
C ARG A 191 -2.04 -0.66 13.08
N ALA A 192 -0.90 -0.16 13.55
CA ALA A 192 -0.60 -0.15 14.98
C ALA A 192 -1.62 0.68 15.75
N LYS A 193 -2.10 0.16 16.89
CA LYS A 193 -3.10 0.79 17.77
C LYS A 193 -2.54 1.17 19.13
N ASP A 194 -1.38 0.62 19.46
CA ASP A 194 -0.65 0.72 20.71
C ASP A 194 0.75 1.33 20.55
N SER A 195 1.00 1.94 19.39
CA SER A 195 2.31 2.49 18.97
C SER A 195 3.42 1.43 18.83
N ASP A 196 3.12 0.14 18.92
CA ASP A 196 4.07 -0.94 18.61
C ASP A 196 4.11 -1.19 17.09
N ASP A 197 5.01 -0.49 16.42
CA ASP A 197 5.19 -0.52 14.96
C ASP A 197 6.31 -1.47 14.55
N ARG A 198 6.40 -2.65 15.16
CA ARG A 198 7.41 -3.65 14.80
C ARG A 198 7.00 -4.52 13.62
N THR A 199 8.00 -4.92 12.84
CA THR A 199 7.83 -5.80 11.67
C THR A 199 7.35 -7.19 12.09
N GLN A 200 6.24 -7.64 11.50
CA GLN A 200 5.75 -8.99 11.72
C GLN A 200 6.51 -10.00 10.85
N LYS A 201 7.08 -11.02 11.49
CA LYS A 201 7.78 -12.12 10.78
C LYS A 201 6.93 -12.83 9.74
N SER A 202 5.59 -12.83 9.91
CA SER A 202 4.68 -13.41 8.93
C SER A 202 4.77 -12.77 7.55
N VAL A 203 5.02 -11.45 7.50
CA VAL A 203 5.25 -10.72 6.24
C VAL A 203 6.53 -11.20 5.57
N LEU A 204 7.63 -11.30 6.30
CA LEU A 204 8.90 -11.79 5.77
C LEU A 204 8.82 -13.28 5.36
N LYS A 205 8.12 -14.10 6.13
CA LYS A 205 7.84 -15.51 5.77
C LYS A 205 7.10 -15.60 4.45
N MET A 206 6.05 -14.79 4.28
CA MET A 206 5.27 -14.71 3.04
C MET A 206 6.15 -14.27 1.87
N LEU A 207 6.92 -13.22 1.99
CA LEU A 207 7.82 -12.73 0.93
C LEU A 207 8.83 -13.80 0.48
N ALA A 208 9.31 -14.63 1.40
CA ALA A 208 10.27 -15.69 1.13
C ALA A 208 9.66 -17.03 0.66
N MET A 209 8.32 -17.14 0.48
CA MET A 209 7.67 -18.37 0.03
C MET A 209 7.92 -18.69 -1.44
N SER A 210 8.14 -17.67 -2.27
CA SER A 210 8.43 -17.82 -3.69
C SER A 210 9.92 -17.62 -4.00
N GLY A 211 10.29 -17.89 -5.24
CA GLY A 211 11.66 -17.82 -5.74
C GLY A 211 12.21 -19.19 -6.08
N PRO A 212 13.29 -19.26 -6.87
CA PRO A 212 13.96 -20.50 -7.25
C PRO A 212 14.26 -21.41 -6.06
N ASP A 213 14.15 -22.72 -6.25
CA ASP A 213 14.35 -23.70 -5.15
C ASP A 213 15.80 -23.78 -4.68
N ASP A 214 16.74 -23.42 -5.53
CA ASP A 214 18.18 -23.36 -5.24
C ASP A 214 18.59 -22.10 -4.46
N MET A 215 17.72 -21.09 -4.37
CA MET A 215 17.98 -19.90 -3.57
C MET A 215 17.81 -20.16 -2.08
N THR A 216 18.78 -19.69 -1.30
CA THR A 216 18.68 -19.61 0.16
C THR A 216 17.62 -18.60 0.61
N LEU A 217 17.22 -18.67 1.88
CA LEU A 217 16.30 -17.67 2.48
C LEU A 217 16.84 -16.24 2.35
N SER A 218 18.13 -16.06 2.54
CA SER A 218 18.82 -14.79 2.40
C SER A 218 18.71 -14.25 0.97
N GLU A 219 19.05 -15.06 -0.02
CA GLU A 219 18.99 -14.67 -1.44
C GLU A 219 17.56 -14.36 -1.90
N LYS A 220 16.56 -15.13 -1.43
CA LYS A 220 15.15 -14.89 -1.73
C LYS A 220 14.66 -13.51 -1.23
N LEU A 221 15.14 -13.07 -0.08
CA LEU A 221 14.80 -11.75 0.46
C LEU A 221 15.60 -10.62 -0.19
N GLN A 222 16.89 -10.84 -0.45
CA GLN A 222 17.75 -9.87 -1.15
C GLN A 222 17.22 -9.55 -2.55
N SER A 223 16.76 -10.56 -3.31
CA SER A 223 16.25 -10.37 -4.67
C SER A 223 14.97 -9.53 -4.76
N LEU A 224 14.33 -9.23 -3.64
CA LEU A 224 13.14 -8.40 -3.55
C LEU A 224 13.44 -6.92 -3.29
N HIS A 225 14.70 -6.57 -3.01
CA HIS A 225 15.17 -5.18 -2.83
C HIS A 225 14.30 -4.37 -1.86
N ILE A 226 14.19 -4.86 -0.61
CA ILE A 226 13.35 -4.24 0.41
C ILE A 226 13.95 -2.90 0.84
N CYS A 227 13.18 -1.84 0.68
CA CYS A 227 13.49 -0.48 1.15
C CYS A 227 12.56 -0.16 2.33
N PRO A 228 13.07 -0.06 3.56
CA PRO A 228 12.27 0.42 4.67
C PRO A 228 11.80 1.87 4.44
N LEU A 229 10.51 2.10 4.66
CA LEU A 229 9.88 3.40 4.50
C LEU A 229 9.24 3.82 5.82
N THR A 230 9.70 4.91 6.40
CA THR A 230 9.09 5.48 7.60
C THR A 230 8.04 6.51 7.24
N ILE A 231 6.88 6.39 7.85
CA ILE A 231 5.77 7.33 7.71
C ILE A 231 5.49 7.95 9.07
N SER A 232 5.72 9.25 9.18
CA SER A 232 5.49 10.03 10.40
C SER A 232 4.30 10.96 10.24
N TYR A 233 3.34 10.86 11.16
CA TYR A 233 2.23 11.79 11.33
C TYR A 233 2.40 12.47 12.68
N GLU A 234 2.42 13.81 12.72
CA GLU A 234 2.46 14.55 13.98
C GLU A 234 1.25 14.24 14.86
N TYR A 235 0.06 14.16 14.23
CA TYR A 235 -1.19 13.72 14.88
C TYR A 235 -1.83 12.59 14.09
N ASP A 236 -2.24 11.53 14.78
CA ASP A 236 -3.04 10.47 14.19
C ASP A 236 -4.53 10.81 14.30
N PRO A 237 -5.22 11.15 13.19
CA PRO A 237 -6.63 11.54 13.26
C PRO A 237 -7.55 10.41 13.70
N CYS A 238 -7.07 9.16 13.71
CA CYS A 238 -7.81 7.98 14.14
C CYS A 238 -7.40 7.48 15.54
N ASP A 239 -6.63 8.24 16.32
CA ASP A 239 -6.07 7.81 17.60
C ASP A 239 -7.15 7.28 18.56
N TRP A 240 -8.22 8.04 18.78
CA TRP A 240 -9.34 7.65 19.64
C TRP A 240 -10.12 6.44 19.08
N LEU A 241 -10.28 6.32 17.75
CA LEU A 241 -10.91 5.15 17.13
C LEU A 241 -10.07 3.89 17.32
N LYS A 242 -8.74 4.04 17.21
CA LYS A 242 -7.76 2.96 17.45
C LYS A 242 -7.77 2.54 18.91
N ALA A 243 -7.75 3.51 19.84
CA ALA A 243 -7.82 3.24 21.27
C ALA A 243 -9.12 2.54 21.66
N ALA A 244 -10.27 3.01 21.17
CA ALA A 244 -11.56 2.38 21.40
C ALA A 244 -11.62 0.94 20.86
N GLU A 245 -11.13 0.70 19.64
CA GLU A 245 -11.08 -0.65 19.06
C GLU A 245 -10.15 -1.57 19.87
N PHE A 246 -9.01 -1.05 20.33
CA PHE A 246 -8.06 -1.80 21.17
C PHE A 246 -8.72 -2.21 22.49
N GLN A 247 -9.41 -1.26 23.15
CA GLN A 247 -10.14 -1.51 24.40
C GLN A 247 -11.25 -2.53 24.21
N LEU A 248 -12.08 -2.38 23.16
CA LEU A 248 -13.16 -3.33 22.86
C LEU A 248 -12.63 -4.76 22.64
N LYS A 249 -11.53 -4.92 21.93
CA LYS A 249 -10.90 -6.24 21.73
C LYS A 249 -10.32 -6.82 23.02
N ARG A 250 -9.76 -5.97 23.88
CA ARG A 250 -9.23 -6.39 25.20
C ARG A 250 -10.36 -6.87 26.13
N ASP A 251 -11.46 -6.13 26.15
CA ASP A 251 -12.56 -6.36 27.09
C ASP A 251 -13.57 -7.42 26.59
N ASN A 252 -13.61 -7.64 25.26
CA ASN A 252 -14.44 -8.66 24.62
C ASN A 252 -13.63 -9.42 23.54
N PRO A 253 -13.14 -10.65 23.83
CA PRO A 253 -12.39 -11.46 22.85
C PRO A 253 -13.16 -11.78 21.57
N ASP A 254 -14.50 -11.80 21.62
CA ASP A 254 -15.37 -12.07 20.47
C ASP A 254 -15.72 -10.83 19.66
N TYR A 255 -15.16 -9.67 20.02
CA TYR A 255 -15.42 -8.43 19.29
C TYR A 255 -14.95 -8.51 17.84
N VAL A 256 -15.89 -8.32 16.93
CA VAL A 256 -15.63 -8.21 15.48
C VAL A 256 -15.93 -6.79 15.05
N LYS A 257 -14.97 -6.17 14.39
CA LYS A 257 -15.10 -4.83 13.83
C LYS A 257 -16.13 -4.83 12.68
N SER A 258 -17.06 -3.88 12.71
CA SER A 258 -18.07 -3.73 11.65
C SER A 258 -17.47 -3.06 10.40
N GLU A 259 -18.07 -3.31 9.22
CA GLU A 259 -17.72 -2.64 7.96
C GLU A 259 -17.89 -1.11 8.06
N GLN A 260 -18.94 -0.65 8.77
CA GLN A 260 -19.15 0.78 8.99
C GLN A 260 -18.01 1.41 9.78
N ALA A 261 -17.45 0.70 10.76
CA ALA A 261 -16.30 1.19 11.52
C ALA A 261 -15.03 1.33 10.63
N ASP A 262 -14.86 0.48 9.62
CA ASP A 262 -13.76 0.64 8.64
C ASP A 262 -13.98 1.86 7.76
N LEU A 263 -15.21 2.11 7.27
CA LEU A 263 -15.55 3.32 6.51
C LEU A 263 -15.33 4.60 7.33
N ASP A 264 -15.73 4.59 8.59
CA ASP A 264 -15.54 5.75 9.48
C ASP A 264 -14.06 6.01 9.75
N ASN A 265 -13.26 4.96 9.92
CA ASN A 265 -11.80 5.07 10.02
C ASN A 265 -11.18 5.62 8.74
N MET A 266 -11.58 5.13 7.55
CA MET A 266 -11.08 5.68 6.27
C MET A 266 -11.43 7.16 6.13
N LYS A 267 -12.69 7.54 6.40
CA LYS A 267 -13.15 8.92 6.30
C LYS A 267 -12.40 9.83 7.28
N THR A 268 -12.27 9.42 8.54
CA THR A 268 -11.54 10.15 9.58
C THR A 268 -10.06 10.26 9.21
N GLY A 269 -9.44 9.19 8.76
CA GLY A 269 -8.06 9.18 8.29
C GLY A 269 -7.83 10.15 7.13
N ILE A 270 -8.67 10.12 6.09
CA ILE A 270 -8.53 10.98 4.92
C ILE A 270 -8.68 12.47 5.29
N PHE A 271 -9.73 12.84 6.01
CA PHE A 271 -10.12 14.24 6.21
C PHE A 271 -9.67 14.85 7.55
N GLY A 272 -9.27 14.04 8.52
CA GLY A 272 -8.83 14.50 9.83
C GLY A 272 -7.49 15.23 9.78
N PHE A 273 -7.26 16.12 10.73
CA PHE A 273 -6.03 16.89 10.84
C PHE A 273 -4.86 16.01 11.27
N LYS A 274 -3.69 16.18 10.62
CA LYS A 274 -2.51 15.31 10.78
C LYS A 274 -1.26 16.05 11.26
N GLY A 275 -1.31 17.40 11.32
CA GLY A 275 -0.13 18.19 11.60
C GLY A 275 0.91 18.06 10.48
N HIS A 276 2.17 17.92 10.82
CA HIS A 276 3.25 17.67 9.86
C HIS A 276 3.27 16.20 9.43
N LEU A 277 3.40 15.95 8.14
CA LEU A 277 3.65 14.62 7.56
C LEU A 277 5.07 14.53 7.06
N HIS A 278 5.75 13.41 7.36
CA HIS A 278 7.07 13.13 6.82
C HIS A 278 7.18 11.69 6.32
N TYR A 279 7.80 11.52 5.14
CA TYR A 279 8.12 10.23 4.54
C TYR A 279 9.63 10.12 4.38
N GLN A 280 10.24 9.17 5.09
CA GLN A 280 11.68 8.89 5.05
C GLN A 280 11.93 7.53 4.42
N LEU A 281 12.62 7.49 3.29
CA LEU A 281 13.01 6.25 2.63
C LEU A 281 14.45 5.89 3.01
N SER A 282 14.66 4.63 3.38
CA SER A 282 16.00 4.05 3.53
C SER A 282 16.46 3.36 2.25
N ALA A 283 17.76 3.22 2.07
CA ALA A 283 18.33 2.42 0.99
C ALA A 283 17.87 0.95 1.06
N PRO A 284 17.92 0.20 -0.06
CA PRO A 284 17.66 -1.24 -0.03
C PRO A 284 18.57 -1.95 0.97
N ILE A 285 18.00 -2.81 1.81
CA ILE A 285 18.73 -3.51 2.88
C ILE A 285 19.40 -4.82 2.41
N ASP A 286 19.56 -5.03 1.10
CA ASP A 286 20.11 -6.25 0.52
C ASP A 286 21.48 -6.60 1.10
N LYS A 287 22.37 -5.60 1.23
CA LYS A 287 23.71 -5.77 1.81
C LYS A 287 23.69 -6.14 3.29
N GLU A 288 22.74 -5.59 4.03
CA GLU A 288 22.58 -5.89 5.46
C GLU A 288 22.07 -7.32 5.64
N ILE A 289 21.09 -7.75 4.80
CA ILE A 289 20.61 -9.14 4.77
C ILE A 289 21.74 -10.10 4.39
N ALA A 290 22.56 -9.74 3.39
CA ALA A 290 23.70 -10.56 2.95
C ALA A 290 24.76 -10.74 4.04
N ALA A 291 24.90 -9.77 4.94
CA ALA A 291 25.87 -9.81 6.04
C ALA A 291 25.43 -10.68 7.23
N LEU A 292 24.15 -11.12 7.26
CA LEU A 292 23.64 -11.98 8.32
C LEU A 292 24.19 -13.41 8.18
N ASP A 293 24.42 -14.07 9.31
CA ASP A 293 24.79 -15.49 9.34
C ASP A 293 23.62 -16.36 8.86
N SER A 294 23.77 -16.96 7.68
CA SER A 294 22.77 -17.85 7.09
C SER A 294 22.71 -19.23 7.77
N ALA A 295 23.66 -19.58 8.65
CA ALA A 295 23.69 -20.85 9.37
C ALA A 295 22.73 -20.87 10.58
N VAL A 296 22.25 -19.70 11.03
CA VAL A 296 21.28 -19.63 12.15
C VAL A 296 19.92 -20.23 11.76
N PRO A 297 19.12 -20.72 12.73
CA PRO A 297 17.78 -21.21 12.47
C PRO A 297 16.90 -20.19 11.74
N ARG A 298 16.07 -20.66 10.79
CA ARG A 298 15.20 -19.83 9.94
C ARG A 298 14.44 -18.73 10.71
N ASN A 299 13.86 -19.07 11.87
CA ASN A 299 13.11 -18.08 12.65
C ASN A 299 14.01 -16.99 13.22
N GLN A 300 15.22 -17.33 13.64
CA GLN A 300 16.21 -16.37 14.15
C GLN A 300 16.72 -15.46 13.02
N PHE A 301 16.96 -16.01 11.83
CA PHE A 301 17.31 -15.20 10.65
C PHE A 301 16.24 -14.16 10.34
N LEU A 302 14.96 -14.57 10.33
CA LEU A 302 13.84 -13.65 10.09
C LEU A 302 13.67 -12.61 11.21
N ASP A 303 13.99 -12.95 12.46
CA ASP A 303 14.03 -11.97 13.56
C ASP A 303 15.12 -10.91 13.33
N GLN A 304 16.29 -11.32 12.86
CA GLN A 304 17.37 -10.39 12.53
C GLN A 304 17.00 -9.45 11.36
N VAL A 305 16.37 -10.00 10.31
CA VAL A 305 15.87 -9.17 9.20
C VAL A 305 14.79 -8.18 9.68
N ALA A 306 13.85 -8.63 10.51
CA ALA A 306 12.83 -7.75 11.09
C ALA A 306 13.47 -6.62 11.92
N GLN A 307 14.49 -6.92 12.74
CA GLN A 307 15.22 -5.91 13.52
C GLN A 307 15.95 -4.89 12.64
N ILE A 308 16.51 -5.31 11.49
CA ILE A 308 17.10 -4.38 10.52
C ILE A 308 16.04 -3.39 10.02
N ILE A 309 14.88 -3.91 9.59
CA ILE A 309 13.77 -3.07 9.10
C ILE A 309 13.29 -2.12 10.20
N ASP A 310 13.05 -2.64 11.40
CA ASP A 310 12.58 -1.86 12.54
C ASP A 310 13.55 -0.72 12.91
N ARG A 311 14.87 -1.01 12.90
CA ARG A 311 15.89 0.01 13.13
C ARG A 311 15.78 1.15 12.12
N HIS A 312 15.73 0.86 10.82
CA HIS A 312 15.58 1.87 9.77
C HIS A 312 14.29 2.68 9.94
N ILE A 313 13.18 2.02 10.27
CA ILE A 313 11.90 2.72 10.48
C ILE A 313 11.97 3.62 11.72
N PHE A 314 12.53 3.17 12.84
CA PHE A 314 12.62 3.97 14.05
C PHE A 314 13.59 5.15 13.90
N GLU A 315 14.71 4.96 13.21
CA GLU A 315 15.66 6.04 12.90
C GLU A 315 15.09 7.08 11.93
N GLY A 316 14.14 6.66 11.08
CA GLY A 316 13.47 7.50 10.08
C GLY A 316 12.37 8.39 10.64
N TYR A 317 11.89 8.19 11.88
CA TYR A 317 10.82 9.02 12.44
C TYR A 317 11.23 10.49 12.56
N ARG A 318 10.30 11.37 12.17
CA ARG A 318 10.38 12.83 12.33
C ARG A 318 9.07 13.32 12.95
N ILE A 319 9.17 14.16 13.95
CA ILE A 319 8.06 14.80 14.68
C ILE A 319 8.21 16.31 14.56
#